data_a6fb8ffec12eadadd6b36b25040ddc30
#
_entry.id   a6fb8ffec12eadadd6b36b25040ddc30
#
_cell.length_a   1.000
_cell.length_b   1.000
_cell.length_c   1.000
_cell.angle_alpha   90.00
_cell.angle_beta   90.00
_cell.angle_gamma   90.00
#
_symmetry.space_group_name_H-M   'P 1'
#
loop_
_entity.id
_entity.type
_entity.pdbx_description
1 polymer ?
#
loop_
_entity_poly.entity_id
_entity_poly.type
_entity_poly.pdbx_seq_one_letter_code
_entity_poly.pdbx_strand_id
1 'polypeptide(L)' 'MKIFRIVNRVARENTYLLVNDQAIIVVDPGSDVDMILEKITSLNNPVAAILL' A
#
# COMPACT_ATOMS: atom_id res chain seq x y z
N MET A 1 -11.77 8.38 3.67
CA MET A 1 -10.72 7.51 3.10
C MET A 1 -9.40 8.27 3.08
N LYS A 2 -8.34 7.60 3.45
CA LYS A 2 -6.99 8.15 3.33
C LYS A 2 -6.26 7.45 2.19
N ILE A 3 -5.36 8.18 1.53
CA ILE A 3 -4.54 7.65 0.46
C ILE A 3 -3.08 7.87 0.83
N PHE A 4 -2.31 6.78 0.87
CA PHE A 4 -0.87 6.83 1.09
C PHE A 4 -0.16 6.44 -0.20
N ARG A 5 0.84 7.20 -0.56
CA ARG A 5 1.69 6.90 -1.73
C ARG A 5 3.04 6.40 -1.25
N ILE A 6 3.46 5.28 -1.82
CA ILE A 6 4.79 4.72 -1.58
C ILE A 6 5.55 4.77 -2.91
N VAL A 7 6.67 5.48 -2.92
CA VAL A 7 7.54 5.53 -4.09
C VAL A 7 8.54 4.39 -3.98
N ASN A 8 8.46 3.46 -4.91
CA ASN A 8 9.36 2.30 -4.93
C ASN A 8 10.73 2.73 -5.44
N ARG A 9 11.77 2.43 -4.67
CA ARG A 9 13.11 2.98 -4.90
C ARG A 9 13.77 2.47 -6.17
N VAL A 10 13.55 1.21 -6.51
CA VAL A 10 14.25 0.59 -7.66
C VAL A 10 13.70 1.10 -8.98
N ALA A 11 12.37 1.01 -9.17
CA ALA A 11 11.74 1.35 -10.44
C ALA A 11 11.03 2.70 -10.42
N ARG A 12 11.04 3.38 -9.29
CA ARG A 12 10.36 4.67 -9.07
C ARG A 12 8.87 4.61 -9.39
N GLU A 13 8.28 3.45 -9.19
CA GLU A 13 6.85 3.25 -9.35
C GLU A 13 6.11 3.73 -8.12
N ASN A 14 4.89 4.21 -8.32
CA ASN A 14 4.02 4.59 -7.21
C ASN A 14 3.09 3.45 -6.84
N THR A 15 3.11 3.08 -5.57
CA THR A 15 2.12 2.18 -4.98
C THR A 15 1.19 3.02 -4.13
N TYR A 16 -0.10 2.82 -4.27
CA TYR A 16 -1.09 3.54 -3.47
C TYR A 16 -1.79 2.60 -2.52
N LEU A 17 -1.93 3.04 -1.27
CA LEU A 17 -2.75 2.34 -0.28
C LEU A 17 -3.99 3.20 -0.03
N LEU A 18 -5.14 2.66 -0.38
CA LEU A 18 -6.43 3.29 -0.13
C LEU A 18 -6.98 2.71 1.17
N VAL A 19 -7.15 3.56 2.18
CA VAL A 19 -7.41 3.10 3.54
C VAL A 19 -8.69 3.74 4.07
N ASN A 20 -9.59 2.90 4.57
CA ASN A 20 -10.73 3.35 5.37
C ASN A 20 -10.68 2.69 6.76
N ASP A 21 -11.72 2.85 7.55
CA ASP A 21 -11.76 2.33 8.92
C ASP A 21 -11.73 0.80 8.98
N GLN A 22 -12.00 0.12 7.88
CA GLN A 22 -12.20 -1.33 7.86
C GLN A 22 -11.15 -2.09 7.06
N ALA A 23 -10.58 -1.48 6.02
CA ALA A 23 -9.75 -2.22 5.08
C ALA A 23 -8.75 -1.34 4.34
N ILE A 24 -7.80 -2.03 3.71
CA ILE A 24 -6.79 -1.43 2.83
C ILE A 24 -6.94 -2.04 1.45
N ILE A 25 -6.90 -1.20 0.41
CA ILE A 25 -6.77 -1.65 -0.97
C ILE A 25 -5.38 -1.21 -1.45
N VAL A 26 -4.61 -2.16 -1.94
CA VAL A 26 -3.27 -1.90 -2.50
C VAL A 26 -3.40 -1.76 -4.01
N VAL A 27 -2.92 -0.64 -4.54
CA VAL A 27 -2.96 -0.38 -5.99
C VAL A 27 -1.54 -0.34 -6.53
N ASP A 28 -1.27 -1.14 -7.54
CA ASP A 28 0.02 -1.27 -8.21
C ASP A 28 1.15 -1.55 -7.22
N PRO A 29 1.14 -2.71 -6.53
CA PRO A 29 2.23 -3.05 -5.64
C PRO A 29 3.54 -3.14 -6.43
N GLY A 30 4.54 -2.41 -5.96
CA GLY A 30 5.83 -2.31 -6.63
C GLY A 30 6.89 -3.16 -5.94
N SER A 31 8.15 -2.81 -6.20
CA SER A 31 9.31 -3.60 -5.78
C SER A 31 9.70 -3.43 -4.31
N ASP A 32 9.26 -2.36 -3.67
CA ASP A 32 9.61 -2.09 -2.26
C ASP A 32 8.68 -2.82 -1.29
N VAL A 33 8.74 -4.14 -1.34
CA VAL A 33 7.85 -5.02 -0.55
C VAL A 33 7.95 -4.72 0.94
N ASP A 34 9.16 -4.54 1.45
CA ASP A 34 9.37 -4.28 2.87
C ASP A 34 8.71 -2.98 3.32
N MET A 35 8.82 -1.92 2.52
CA MET A 35 8.17 -0.64 2.82
C MET A 35 6.65 -0.75 2.78
N ILE A 36 6.14 -1.48 1.80
CA ILE A 36 4.69 -1.69 1.63
C ILE A 36 4.14 -2.47 2.83
N LEU A 37 4.77 -3.56 3.19
CA LEU A 37 4.35 -4.39 4.32
C LEU A 37 4.47 -3.65 5.64
N GLU A 38 5.53 -2.89 5.83
CA GLU A 38 5.72 -2.09 7.03
C GLU A 38 4.60 -1.06 7.18
N LYS A 39 4.23 -0.40 6.09
CA LYS A 39 3.13 0.57 6.12
C LYS A 39 1.79 -0.10 6.41
N ILE A 40 1.51 -1.23 5.77
CA ILE A 40 0.29 -1.99 6.00
C ILE A 40 0.19 -2.40 7.48
N THR A 41 1.29 -2.92 8.03
CA THR A 41 1.33 -3.31 9.44
C THR A 41 1.05 -2.12 10.36
N SER A 42 1.63 -0.96 10.06
CA SER A 42 1.44 0.25 10.88
C SER A 42 -0.01 0.74 10.85
N LEU A 43 -0.73 0.51 9.77
CA LEU A 43 -2.12 0.93 9.64
C LEU A 43 -3.09 0.00 10.36
N ASN A 44 -2.67 -1.24 10.61
CA ASN A 44 -3.40 -2.24 11.39
C ASN A 44 -4.81 -2.57 10.88
N ASN A 45 -5.01 -2.49 9.56
CA ASN A 45 -6.25 -2.89 8.92
C ASN A 45 -5.97 -4.05 7.95
N PRO A 46 -6.95 -4.94 7.71
CA PRO A 46 -6.75 -6.02 6.76
C PRO A 46 -6.70 -5.52 5.32
N VAL A 47 -5.92 -6.20 4.50
CA VAL A 47 -5.90 -5.94 3.06
C VAL A 47 -7.10 -6.66 2.44
N ALA A 48 -8.00 -5.89 1.82
CA ALA A 48 -9.20 -6.44 1.22
C ALA A 48 -9.01 -6.79 -0.27
N ALA A 49 -8.13 -6.06 -0.96
CA ALA A 49 -7.90 -6.29 -2.39
C ALA A 49 -6.55 -5.75 -2.81
N ILE A 50 -6.03 -6.32 -3.88
CA ILE A 50 -4.83 -5.85 -4.55
C ILE A 50 -5.20 -5.65 -6.02
N LEU A 51 -5.01 -4.43 -6.52
CA LEU A 51 -5.26 -4.07 -7.91
C LEU A 51 -3.93 -3.89 -8.64
N LEU A 52 -3.75 -4.63 -9.69
CA LEU A 52 -2.52 -4.57 -10.49
C LEU A 52 -2.59 -3.52 -11.60
#